data_0b090e8641b6bbafd0addacc6b086708
#
_entry.id   0b090e8641b6bbafd0addacc6b086708
#
_cell.length_a   1.000
_cell.length_b   1.000
_cell.length_c   1.000
_cell.angle_alpha   90.00
_cell.angle_beta   90.00
_cell.angle_gamma   90.00
#
_symmetry.space_group_name_H-M   'P 1'
#
loop_
_entity.id
_entity.type
_entity.pdbx_description
1 polymer ?
#
loop_
_entity_poly.entity_id
_entity_poly.type
_entity_poly.pdbx_seq_one_letter_code
_entity_poly.pdbx_strand_id
1 'polypeptide(L)'
;MLVTLIPLFDENIKVSAYSLYTQKANFLLHPNLLGSGSNDGAAQIEGFELILNMGLETLSPAKEIFVPVNEISIFSDIPAQCGLPHEFFVLLLKGNIPCTPMYIDRVKALKKMGYRFAIRKLPVSSYEAYHDLLVLMDYVMLDCEEIDISKARIYFNKVYPDIKLCASNITKTETFDAICQDKSCTLYE
;
A
#
# COMPACT_ATOMS: atom_id res chain seq x y z
N MET A 1 19.66 4.85 -2.20
CA MET A 1 18.29 4.29 -2.06
C MET A 1 17.92 3.64 -3.38
N LEU A 2 17.46 2.41 -3.38
CA LEU A 2 16.91 1.74 -4.56
C LEU A 2 15.37 1.86 -4.49
N VAL A 3 14.78 2.28 -5.58
CA VAL A 3 13.31 2.38 -5.73
C VAL A 3 12.90 1.46 -6.85
N THR A 4 11.91 0.62 -6.60
CA THR A 4 11.38 -0.35 -7.56
C THR A 4 9.86 -0.19 -7.64
N LEU A 5 9.31 -0.23 -8.84
CA LEU A 5 7.88 -0.34 -9.08
C LEU A 5 7.53 -1.79 -9.35
N ILE A 6 6.76 -2.39 -8.45
CA ILE A 6 6.27 -3.75 -8.58
C ILE A 6 4.92 -3.68 -9.28
N PRO A 7 4.74 -4.35 -10.43
CA PRO A 7 3.45 -4.35 -11.12
C PRO A 7 2.41 -5.15 -10.34
N LEU A 8 1.21 -4.62 -10.25
CA LEU A 8 0.02 -5.31 -9.78
C LEU A 8 -0.86 -5.65 -10.99
N PHE A 9 -1.19 -6.91 -11.14
CA PHE A 9 -1.92 -7.42 -12.29
C PHE A 9 -3.42 -7.55 -11.99
N ASP A 10 -4.25 -7.47 -13.01
CA ASP A 10 -5.66 -7.86 -12.96
C ASP A 10 -5.83 -9.37 -13.22
N GLU A 11 -7.07 -9.85 -13.25
CA GLU A 11 -7.42 -11.25 -13.54
C GLU A 11 -7.02 -11.71 -14.95
N ASN A 12 -6.75 -10.78 -15.87
CA ASN A 12 -6.32 -11.05 -17.24
C ASN A 12 -4.79 -10.93 -17.43
N ILE A 13 -4.05 -10.86 -16.33
CA ILE A 13 -2.58 -10.69 -16.31
C ILE A 13 -2.15 -9.38 -16.99
N LYS A 14 -3.00 -8.35 -16.95
CA LYS A 14 -2.64 -7.00 -17.39
C LYS A 14 -2.23 -6.15 -16.19
N VAL A 15 -1.17 -5.38 -16.33
CA VAL A 15 -0.75 -4.46 -15.28
C VAL A 15 -1.85 -3.41 -15.07
N SER A 16 -2.42 -3.36 -13.88
CA SER A 16 -3.51 -2.45 -13.48
C SER A 16 -3.07 -1.37 -12.51
N ALA A 17 -2.04 -1.66 -11.72
CA ALA A 17 -1.47 -0.72 -10.76
C ALA A 17 0.02 -1.02 -10.56
N TYR A 18 0.68 -0.18 -9.79
CA TYR A 18 2.06 -0.41 -9.34
C TYR A 18 2.14 -0.26 -7.82
N SER A 19 2.98 -1.05 -7.18
CA SER A 19 3.36 -0.86 -5.78
C SER A 19 4.80 -0.32 -5.72
N LEU A 20 4.97 0.80 -5.05
CA LEU A 20 6.28 1.41 -4.84
C LEU A 20 7.00 0.66 -3.72
N TYR A 21 8.17 0.13 -4.02
CA TYR A 21 9.05 -0.50 -3.05
C TYR A 21 10.35 0.28 -2.94
N THR A 22 10.69 0.67 -1.72
CA THR A 22 11.95 1.38 -1.43
C THR A 22 12.85 0.51 -0.56
N GLN A 23 14.06 0.28 -1.04
CA GLN A 23 15.08 -0.40 -0.28
C GLN A 23 16.09 0.62 0.26
N LYS A 24 16.19 0.72 1.57
CA LYS A 24 17.22 1.54 2.22
C LYS A 24 18.60 0.97 1.92
N ALA A 25 19.57 1.85 1.74
CA ALA A 25 20.97 1.43 1.61
C ALA A 25 21.35 0.54 2.80
N ASN A 26 22.05 -0.57 2.52
CA ASN A 26 22.55 -1.44 3.56
C ASN A 26 23.61 -0.69 4.38
N PHE A 27 23.29 -0.30 5.60
CA PHE A 27 24.19 0.45 6.50
C PHE A 27 25.50 -0.32 6.77
N LEU A 28 25.50 -1.66 6.66
CA LEU A 28 26.70 -2.46 6.82
C LEU A 28 27.73 -2.21 5.69
N LEU A 29 27.24 -1.80 4.50
CA LEU A 29 28.09 -1.48 3.36
C LEU A 29 28.50 0.00 3.32
N HIS A 30 27.79 0.86 4.07
CA HIS A 30 28.01 2.31 4.10
C HIS A 30 27.96 2.85 5.53
N PRO A 31 28.93 2.49 6.39
CA PRO A 31 28.94 2.89 7.80
C PRO A 31 29.01 4.41 8.00
N ASN A 32 29.47 5.17 7.02
CA ASN A 32 29.54 6.65 7.09
C ASN A 32 28.17 7.34 7.03
N LEU A 33 27.10 6.60 6.70
CA LEU A 33 25.73 7.11 6.72
C LEU A 33 25.08 7.06 8.12
N LEU A 34 25.74 6.47 9.10
CA LEU A 34 25.25 6.36 10.49
C LEU A 34 25.19 7.72 11.23
N GLY A 35 25.77 8.78 10.69
CA GLY A 35 25.81 10.10 11.33
C GLY A 35 24.91 11.17 10.72
N SER A 36 24.28 10.92 9.60
CA SER A 36 23.47 11.92 8.87
C SER A 36 21.96 11.79 9.04
N GLY A 37 21.51 11.07 10.06
CA GLY A 37 20.08 10.91 10.36
C GLY A 37 19.48 12.19 10.94
N SER A 38 19.24 13.20 10.09
CA SER A 38 18.26 14.22 10.42
C SER A 38 16.88 13.56 10.43
N ASN A 39 16.08 13.83 11.46
CA ASN A 39 14.68 13.39 11.53
C ASN A 39 13.81 13.87 10.35
N ASP A 40 14.31 14.80 9.53
CA ASP A 40 13.66 15.34 8.35
C ASP A 40 13.38 14.25 7.29
N GLY A 41 14.25 13.24 7.16
CA GLY A 41 14.01 12.12 6.23
C GLY A 41 12.87 11.20 6.61
N ALA A 42 12.48 11.14 7.89
CA ALA A 42 11.39 10.29 8.35
C ALA A 42 9.99 10.82 7.97
N ALA A 43 9.86 12.13 7.80
CA ALA A 43 8.61 12.77 7.41
C ALA A 43 8.40 12.76 5.87
N GLN A 44 9.43 12.47 5.10
CA GLN A 44 9.32 12.36 3.65
C GLN A 44 8.73 11.00 3.25
N ILE A 45 7.88 11.02 2.23
CA ILE A 45 7.38 9.80 1.61
C ILE A 45 8.46 9.31 0.65
N GLU A 46 9.10 8.21 1.01
CA GLU A 46 10.21 7.65 0.27
C GLU A 46 9.78 7.28 -1.17
N GLY A 47 10.55 7.73 -2.14
CA GLY A 47 10.34 7.39 -3.56
C GLY A 47 9.44 8.35 -4.33
N PHE A 48 8.76 9.30 -3.70
CA PHE A 48 7.95 10.30 -4.42
C PHE A 48 8.76 11.14 -5.39
N GLU A 49 9.94 11.59 -5.00
CA GLU A 49 10.83 12.36 -5.89
C GLU A 49 11.15 11.59 -7.18
N LEU A 50 11.30 10.27 -7.08
CA LEU A 50 11.57 9.46 -8.26
C LEU A 50 10.35 9.39 -9.18
N ILE A 51 9.15 9.24 -8.64
CA ILE A 51 7.90 9.25 -9.41
C ILE A 51 7.73 10.58 -10.11
N LEU A 52 7.99 11.69 -9.41
CA LEU A 52 7.92 13.05 -9.97
C LEU A 52 8.94 13.23 -11.10
N ASN A 53 10.16 12.76 -10.91
CA ASN A 53 11.24 12.88 -11.89
C ASN A 53 11.03 11.99 -13.12
N MET A 54 10.45 10.81 -12.97
CA MET A 54 10.13 9.92 -14.09
C MET A 54 8.96 10.44 -14.94
N GLY A 55 8.08 11.22 -14.35
CA GLY A 55 6.82 11.66 -14.95
C GLY A 55 5.78 10.55 -15.03
N LEU A 56 4.51 10.88 -14.79
CA LEU A 56 3.40 9.93 -14.88
C LEU A 56 3.24 9.35 -16.29
N GLU A 57 3.62 10.08 -17.31
CA GLU A 57 3.57 9.64 -18.70
C GLU A 57 4.43 8.39 -18.96
N THR A 58 5.57 8.28 -18.26
CA THR A 58 6.47 7.12 -18.33
C THR A 58 5.88 5.91 -17.60
N LEU A 59 5.09 6.15 -16.53
CA LEU A 59 4.47 5.11 -15.72
C LEU A 59 3.16 4.59 -16.28
N SER A 60 2.76 5.06 -17.45
CA SER A 60 1.46 4.82 -18.10
C SER A 60 0.31 5.64 -17.46
N PRO A 61 -0.29 6.55 -18.21
CA PRO A 61 -1.42 7.33 -17.73
C PRO A 61 -2.56 6.39 -17.31
N ALA A 62 -3.18 6.67 -16.20
CA ALA A 62 -4.34 5.99 -15.63
C ALA A 62 -4.09 4.74 -14.75
N LYS A 63 -2.86 4.47 -14.29
CA LYS A 63 -2.63 3.37 -13.33
C LYS A 63 -2.38 3.93 -11.93
N GLU A 64 -2.99 3.28 -10.96
CA GLU A 64 -2.82 3.62 -9.55
C GLU A 64 -1.41 3.23 -9.07
N ILE A 65 -0.85 4.05 -8.18
CA ILE A 65 0.44 3.77 -7.55
C ILE A 65 0.23 3.65 -6.05
N PHE A 66 0.51 2.48 -5.50
CA PHE A 66 0.48 2.21 -4.07
C PHE A 66 1.79 2.70 -3.45
N VAL A 67 1.69 3.75 -2.63
CA VAL A 67 2.84 4.44 -2.06
C VAL A 67 2.92 4.17 -0.56
N PRO A 68 3.99 3.52 -0.07
CA PRO A 68 4.14 3.23 1.35
C PRO A 68 4.25 4.53 2.16
N VAL A 69 3.42 4.63 3.20
CA VAL A 69 3.51 5.67 4.21
C VAL A 69 3.75 5.03 5.57
N ASN A 70 4.61 5.64 6.36
CA ASN A 70 4.93 5.19 7.70
C ASN A 70 4.22 6.03 8.77
N GLU A 71 4.44 5.70 10.05
CA GLU A 71 3.83 6.34 11.21
C GLU A 71 4.08 7.85 11.30
N ILE A 72 5.17 8.33 10.71
CA ILE A 72 5.57 9.74 10.73
C ILE A 72 5.12 10.44 9.46
N SER A 73 5.42 9.84 8.29
CA SER A 73 5.14 10.46 6.99
C SER A 73 3.65 10.65 6.71
N ILE A 74 2.76 9.89 7.35
CA ILE A 74 1.31 10.10 7.24
C ILE A 74 0.87 11.47 7.79
N PHE A 75 1.62 12.05 8.74
CA PHE A 75 1.35 13.37 9.31
C PHE A 75 2.03 14.52 8.58
N SER A 76 2.88 14.22 7.61
CA SER A 76 3.50 15.24 6.78
C SER A 76 2.50 15.93 5.85
N ASP A 77 2.93 17.00 5.20
CA ASP A 77 2.14 17.63 4.15
C ASP A 77 2.21 16.80 2.86
N ILE A 78 1.37 15.75 2.80
CA ILE A 78 1.31 14.84 1.66
C ILE A 78 0.97 15.58 0.36
N PRO A 79 -0.01 16.51 0.32
CA PRO A 79 -0.29 17.29 -0.89
C PRO A 79 0.92 18.04 -1.41
N ALA A 80 1.68 18.68 -0.53
CA ALA A 80 2.89 19.44 -0.93
C ALA A 80 4.00 18.52 -1.46
N GLN A 81 4.11 17.31 -0.92
CA GLN A 81 5.10 16.34 -1.38
C GLN A 81 4.70 15.64 -2.68
N CYS A 82 3.40 15.36 -2.87
CA CYS A 82 2.93 14.62 -4.04
C CYS A 82 3.14 15.34 -5.37
N GLY A 83 2.91 16.66 -5.45
CA GLY A 83 3.03 17.44 -6.68
C GLY A 83 2.20 16.94 -7.87
N LEU A 84 1.38 15.92 -7.70
CA LEU A 84 0.59 15.21 -8.71
C LEU A 84 -0.84 15.02 -8.21
N PRO A 85 -1.83 14.82 -9.09
CA PRO A 85 -3.21 14.57 -8.70
C PRO A 85 -3.35 13.37 -7.79
N HIS A 86 -4.07 13.54 -6.67
CA HIS A 86 -4.24 12.53 -5.62
C HIS A 86 -4.93 11.24 -6.11
N GLU A 87 -5.72 11.32 -7.19
CA GLU A 87 -6.40 10.18 -7.79
C GLU A 87 -5.48 9.08 -8.33
N PHE A 88 -4.19 9.39 -8.57
CA PHE A 88 -3.21 8.39 -8.98
C PHE A 88 -2.59 7.63 -7.82
N PHE A 89 -2.82 8.08 -6.58
CA PHE A 89 -2.14 7.50 -5.42
C PHE A 89 -3.08 6.74 -4.51
N VAL A 90 -2.57 5.59 -4.05
CA VAL A 90 -3.12 4.83 -2.94
C VAL A 90 -2.08 4.83 -1.82
N LEU A 91 -2.38 5.45 -0.70
CA LEU A 91 -1.46 5.50 0.44
C LEU A 91 -1.47 4.14 1.14
N LEU A 92 -0.33 3.45 1.10
CA LEU A 92 -0.19 2.07 1.58
C LEU A 92 0.32 2.05 3.01
N LEU A 93 -0.56 1.70 3.95
CA LEU A 93 -0.26 1.52 5.36
C LEU A 93 0.29 0.12 5.64
N LYS A 94 1.15 0.00 6.67
CA LYS A 94 1.54 -1.29 7.22
C LYS A 94 0.57 -1.72 8.31
N GLY A 95 0.35 -3.03 8.47
CA GLY A 95 -0.55 -3.61 9.47
C GLY A 95 -0.12 -3.43 10.94
N ASN A 96 1.01 -2.77 11.20
CA ASN A 96 1.49 -2.39 12.53
C ASN A 96 1.33 -0.89 12.83
N ILE A 97 0.65 -0.12 11.95
CA ILE A 97 0.40 1.30 12.22
C ILE A 97 -0.50 1.43 13.46
N PRO A 98 -0.24 2.37 14.38
CA PRO A 98 -1.06 2.51 15.58
C PRO A 98 -2.52 2.86 15.23
N CYS A 99 -3.48 2.03 15.68
CA CYS A 99 -4.91 2.27 15.49
C CYS A 99 -5.44 3.19 16.61
N THR A 100 -4.93 4.43 16.66
CA THR A 100 -5.35 5.44 17.65
C THR A 100 -6.28 6.48 17.02
N PRO A 101 -7.10 7.20 17.81
CA PRO A 101 -7.97 8.26 17.31
C PRO A 101 -7.23 9.26 16.43
N MET A 102 -6.01 9.64 16.81
CA MET A 102 -5.18 10.59 16.06
C MET A 102 -4.87 10.09 14.64
N TYR A 103 -4.52 8.79 14.47
CA TYR A 103 -4.28 8.18 13.16
C TYR A 103 -5.56 8.06 12.34
N ILE A 104 -6.64 7.62 12.98
CA ILE A 104 -7.95 7.48 12.33
C ILE A 104 -8.43 8.85 11.82
N ASP A 105 -8.32 9.90 12.62
CA ASP A 105 -8.71 11.25 12.22
C ASP A 105 -7.82 11.79 11.09
N ARG A 106 -6.53 11.48 11.11
CA ARG A 106 -5.63 11.84 10.01
C ARG A 106 -6.01 11.13 8.70
N VAL A 107 -6.28 9.82 8.74
CA VAL A 107 -6.76 9.07 7.58
C VAL A 107 -8.07 9.64 7.06
N LYS A 108 -9.03 9.95 7.94
CA LYS A 108 -10.30 10.60 7.56
C LYS A 108 -10.07 11.95 6.89
N ALA A 109 -9.15 12.76 7.40
CA ALA A 109 -8.82 14.06 6.80
C ALA A 109 -8.26 13.90 5.38
N LEU A 110 -7.33 12.98 5.17
CA LEU A 110 -6.76 12.69 3.86
C LEU A 110 -7.82 12.08 2.89
N LYS A 111 -8.71 11.21 3.37
CA LYS A 111 -9.83 10.71 2.55
C LYS A 111 -10.76 11.84 2.10
N LYS A 112 -11.05 12.82 2.95
CA LYS A 112 -11.84 14.01 2.55
C LYS A 112 -11.15 14.84 1.47
N MET A 113 -9.82 14.77 1.38
CA MET A 113 -9.05 15.40 0.32
C MET A 113 -9.00 14.56 -0.96
N GLY A 114 -9.60 13.36 -0.98
CA GLY A 114 -9.67 12.48 -2.13
C GLY A 114 -8.61 11.37 -2.18
N TYR A 115 -7.73 11.27 -1.18
CA TYR A 115 -6.77 10.16 -1.13
C TYR A 115 -7.44 8.82 -0.85
N ARG A 116 -6.93 7.77 -1.49
CA ARG A 116 -7.32 6.39 -1.23
C ARG A 116 -6.28 5.70 -0.36
N PHE A 117 -6.72 4.65 0.33
CA PHE A 117 -5.89 3.93 1.29
C PHE A 117 -5.89 2.43 1.06
N ALA A 118 -4.73 1.84 1.27
CA ALA A 118 -4.54 0.40 1.35
C ALA A 118 -3.84 0.04 2.65
N ILE A 119 -4.07 -1.17 3.14
CA ILE A 119 -3.30 -1.74 4.26
C ILE A 119 -2.74 -3.09 3.84
N ARG A 120 -1.47 -3.36 4.23
CA ARG A 120 -0.78 -4.64 3.98
C ARG A 120 -0.25 -5.24 5.25
N LYS A 121 -0.07 -6.56 5.26
CA LYS A 121 0.49 -7.32 6.39
C LYS A 121 -0.27 -7.07 7.71
N LEU A 122 -1.59 -6.98 7.64
CA LEU A 122 -2.43 -6.93 8.82
C LEU A 122 -2.78 -8.37 9.23
N PRO A 123 -2.35 -8.85 10.41
CA PRO A 123 -2.68 -10.19 10.87
C PRO A 123 -4.21 -10.36 11.06
N VAL A 124 -4.73 -11.54 10.75
CA VAL A 124 -6.16 -11.87 10.93
C VAL A 124 -6.62 -11.61 12.37
N SER A 125 -5.77 -11.92 13.35
CA SER A 125 -6.05 -11.67 14.78
C SER A 125 -6.23 -10.20 15.14
N SER A 126 -5.83 -9.28 14.27
CA SER A 126 -5.93 -7.83 14.49
C SER A 126 -7.13 -7.19 13.81
N TYR A 127 -7.91 -7.91 13.00
CA TYR A 127 -9.00 -7.32 12.21
C TYR A 127 -10.04 -6.61 13.08
N GLU A 128 -10.40 -7.17 14.22
CA GLU A 128 -11.36 -6.56 15.14
C GLU A 128 -10.80 -5.28 15.78
N ALA A 129 -9.56 -5.30 16.23
CA ALA A 129 -8.90 -4.14 16.82
C ALA A 129 -8.68 -2.99 15.82
N TYR A 130 -8.59 -3.32 14.53
CA TYR A 130 -8.41 -2.36 13.44
C TYR A 130 -9.71 -2.00 12.72
N HIS A 131 -10.86 -2.36 13.27
CA HIS A 131 -12.17 -2.12 12.64
C HIS A 131 -12.35 -0.67 12.17
N ASP A 132 -12.10 0.30 13.04
CA ASP A 132 -12.27 1.73 12.75
C ASP A 132 -11.33 2.25 11.65
N LEU A 133 -10.20 1.60 11.47
CA LEU A 133 -9.27 1.90 10.39
C LEU A 133 -9.67 1.15 9.11
N LEU A 134 -10.08 -0.12 9.22
CA LEU A 134 -10.46 -0.95 8.08
C LEU A 134 -11.65 -0.36 7.32
N VAL A 135 -12.65 0.20 7.99
CA VAL A 135 -13.78 0.88 7.32
C VAL A 135 -13.37 2.08 6.46
N LEU A 136 -12.15 2.57 6.63
CA LEU A 136 -11.60 3.68 5.84
C LEU A 136 -10.74 3.22 4.66
N MET A 137 -10.45 1.92 4.57
CA MET A 137 -9.60 1.38 3.51
C MET A 137 -10.36 1.16 2.21
N ASP A 138 -9.69 1.41 1.10
CA ASP A 138 -10.18 1.09 -0.24
C ASP A 138 -9.65 -0.27 -0.70
N TYR A 139 -8.47 -0.66 -0.18
CA TYR A 139 -7.82 -1.93 -0.49
C TYR A 139 -7.25 -2.61 0.75
N VAL A 140 -7.26 -3.94 0.76
CA VAL A 140 -6.50 -4.77 1.72
C VAL A 140 -5.63 -5.74 0.94
N MET A 141 -4.32 -5.71 1.19
CA MET A 141 -3.35 -6.64 0.58
C MET A 141 -3.15 -7.84 1.52
N LEU A 142 -3.57 -9.01 1.05
CA LEU A 142 -3.51 -10.27 1.75
C LEU A 142 -2.30 -11.07 1.28
N ASP A 143 -1.47 -11.52 2.21
CA ASP A 143 -0.32 -12.35 1.93
C ASP A 143 -0.76 -13.81 1.75
N CYS A 144 -0.56 -14.37 0.55
CA CYS A 144 -1.01 -15.71 0.19
C CYS A 144 -0.26 -16.83 0.94
N GLU A 145 0.92 -16.54 1.51
CA GLU A 145 1.66 -17.50 2.32
C GLU A 145 1.16 -17.55 3.77
N GLU A 146 0.58 -16.45 4.25
CA GLU A 146 0.15 -16.30 5.64
C GLU A 146 -1.37 -16.48 5.82
N ILE A 147 -2.17 -16.19 4.78
CA ILE A 147 -3.62 -16.04 4.87
C ILE A 147 -4.32 -16.92 3.83
N ASP A 148 -5.34 -17.66 4.27
CA ASP A 148 -6.30 -18.33 3.39
C ASP A 148 -7.20 -17.25 2.72
N ILE A 149 -6.91 -16.96 1.46
CA ILE A 149 -7.56 -15.90 0.69
C ILE A 149 -9.06 -16.13 0.56
N SER A 150 -9.50 -17.38 0.36
CA SER A 150 -10.94 -17.70 0.22
C SER A 150 -11.71 -17.41 1.50
N LYS A 151 -11.13 -17.73 2.66
CA LYS A 151 -11.74 -17.40 3.97
C LYS A 151 -11.73 -15.91 4.24
N ALA A 152 -10.60 -15.24 3.93
CA ALA A 152 -10.50 -13.79 4.07
C ALA A 152 -11.56 -13.09 3.21
N ARG A 153 -11.76 -13.50 1.96
CA ARG A 153 -12.82 -12.98 1.09
C ARG A 153 -14.21 -13.08 1.73
N ILE A 154 -14.56 -14.24 2.27
CA ILE A 154 -15.87 -14.44 2.91
C ILE A 154 -16.05 -13.44 4.06
N TYR A 155 -15.01 -13.24 4.86
CA TYR A 155 -15.04 -12.27 5.95
C TYR A 155 -15.19 -10.84 5.45
N PHE A 156 -14.33 -10.41 4.52
CA PHE A 156 -14.35 -9.05 4.01
C PHE A 156 -15.65 -8.73 3.27
N ASN A 157 -16.14 -9.62 2.42
CA ASN A 157 -17.43 -9.41 1.73
C ASN A 157 -18.61 -9.27 2.69
N LYS A 158 -18.53 -9.91 3.85
CA LYS A 158 -19.59 -9.82 4.87
C LYS A 158 -19.49 -8.56 5.72
N VAL A 159 -18.28 -8.15 6.09
CA VAL A 159 -18.04 -7.08 7.09
C VAL A 159 -17.66 -5.75 6.43
N TYR A 160 -16.98 -5.80 5.29
CA TYR A 160 -16.44 -4.64 4.57
C TYR A 160 -16.62 -4.81 3.04
N PRO A 161 -17.86 -4.80 2.54
CA PRO A 161 -18.17 -5.16 1.15
C PRO A 161 -17.56 -4.21 0.09
N ASP A 162 -17.22 -2.99 0.48
CA ASP A 162 -16.64 -1.97 -0.42
C ASP A 162 -15.12 -2.08 -0.55
N ILE A 163 -14.47 -2.86 0.30
CA ILE A 163 -13.01 -3.06 0.26
C ILE A 163 -12.63 -4.00 -0.88
N LYS A 164 -11.71 -3.56 -1.71
CA LYS A 164 -11.10 -4.41 -2.74
C LYS A 164 -9.95 -5.21 -2.15
N LEU A 165 -9.93 -6.52 -2.42
CA LEU A 165 -8.86 -7.40 -1.96
C LEU A 165 -7.77 -7.51 -3.02
N CYS A 166 -6.52 -7.48 -2.57
CA CYS A 166 -5.34 -7.72 -3.38
C CYS A 166 -4.60 -8.93 -2.80
N ALA A 167 -4.23 -9.88 -3.66
CA ALA A 167 -3.40 -11.01 -3.28
C ALA A 167 -1.93 -10.66 -3.49
N SER A 168 -1.08 -10.89 -2.51
CA SER A 168 0.37 -10.67 -2.60
C SER A 168 1.16 -11.92 -2.24
N ASN A 169 2.45 -11.95 -2.62
CA ASN A 169 3.33 -13.11 -2.46
C ASN A 169 2.85 -14.35 -3.23
N ILE A 170 2.36 -14.15 -4.44
CA ILE A 170 1.95 -15.27 -5.31
C ILE A 170 3.19 -15.84 -5.98
N THR A 171 3.69 -16.95 -5.46
CA THR A 171 4.92 -17.60 -5.95
C THR A 171 4.66 -18.80 -6.87
N LYS A 172 3.39 -19.24 -6.98
CA LYS A 172 3.00 -20.43 -7.77
C LYS A 172 1.82 -20.13 -8.67
N THR A 173 1.88 -20.64 -9.89
CA THR A 173 0.79 -20.50 -10.87
C THR A 173 -0.51 -21.12 -10.37
N GLU A 174 -0.43 -22.28 -9.72
CA GLU A 174 -1.63 -22.98 -9.18
C GLU A 174 -2.35 -22.13 -8.13
N THR A 175 -1.61 -21.37 -7.31
CA THR A 175 -2.18 -20.44 -6.33
C THR A 175 -2.87 -19.29 -7.04
N PHE A 176 -2.24 -18.70 -8.06
CA PHE A 176 -2.83 -17.65 -8.87
C PHE A 176 -4.13 -18.12 -9.53
N ASP A 177 -4.11 -19.26 -10.20
CA ASP A 177 -5.28 -19.84 -10.89
C ASP A 177 -6.45 -20.08 -9.92
N ALA A 178 -6.17 -20.63 -8.75
CA ALA A 178 -7.19 -20.89 -7.73
C ALA A 178 -7.86 -19.59 -7.24
N ILE A 179 -7.07 -18.54 -6.96
CA ILE A 179 -7.58 -17.25 -6.48
C ILE A 179 -8.36 -16.53 -7.58
N CYS A 180 -7.90 -16.60 -8.85
CA CYS A 180 -8.58 -16.02 -9.99
C CYS A 180 -9.91 -16.70 -10.29
N GLN A 181 -9.97 -18.03 -10.24
CA GLN A 181 -11.22 -18.80 -10.44
C GLN A 181 -12.27 -18.42 -9.39
N ASP A 182 -11.84 -18.20 -8.19
CA ASP A 182 -12.70 -17.82 -7.06
C ASP A 182 -13.14 -16.35 -7.12
N LYS A 183 -12.56 -15.53 -8.02
CA LYS A 183 -12.74 -14.08 -8.10
C LYS A 183 -12.59 -13.40 -6.74
N SER A 184 -11.61 -13.86 -5.98
CA SER A 184 -11.41 -13.43 -4.60
C SER A 184 -10.75 -12.08 -4.49
N CYS A 185 -9.94 -11.71 -5.48
CA CYS A 185 -9.15 -10.48 -5.47
C CYS A 185 -9.33 -9.70 -6.77
N THR A 186 -9.05 -8.40 -6.70
CA THR A 186 -9.07 -7.50 -7.87
C THR A 186 -7.69 -7.20 -8.41
N LEU A 187 -6.65 -7.36 -7.58
CA LEU A 187 -5.24 -7.15 -7.92
C LEU A 187 -4.38 -8.30 -7.39
N TYR A 188 -3.30 -8.58 -8.10
CA TYR A 188 -2.38 -9.70 -7.84
C TYR A 188 -0.93 -9.22 -7.93
N GLU A 189 -0.12 -9.51 -6.87
CA GLU A 189 1.33 -9.22 -6.76
C GLU A 189 2.14 -10.53 -6.69
#